data_d48e52fc1f77684b8c3f7cd62282e099
#
_entry.id   d48e52fc1f77684b8c3f7cd62282e099
#
_cell.length_a   1.000
_cell.length_b   1.000
_cell.length_c   1.000
_cell.angle_alpha   90.00
_cell.angle_beta   90.00
_cell.angle_gamma   90.00
#
_symmetry.space_group_name_H-M   'P 1'
#
loop_
_entity.id
_entity.type
_entity.pdbx_description
1 polymer ?
#
loop_
_entity_poly.entity_id
_entity_poly.type
_entity_poly.pdbx_seq_one_letter_code
_entity_poly.pdbx_strand_id
1 'polypeptide(L)'
;MREGYEKLIAYYKQKGNTKSQLYYIDQLLKVDNILGQNYKYLLQKVVKEYDTKELLKSKHDIENTMTFRTIVGFGVISILIAIIGFLIYKHFKNKRLFDEIMKRDTSKPAITEISIEPSPFEEIVNNETTETSSSENADKQYTQEISPDIETGILKKLEKFEQSKKYLEKDMTLSKMAVFLNTNTKYVTKIIAKHRGKGTIDYITDLKINYIIEILKKETKYRNYTHKALGEEAGFGSTQNFTRAFKERNGISPTYFIYKLKKSATEKSN
;
A
#
# COMPACT_ATOMS: atom_id res chain seq x y z
N MET A 1 -35.43 38.71 40.01
CA MET A 1 -34.91 38.41 38.67
C MET A 1 -33.55 37.69 38.70
N ARG A 2 -32.58 38.19 39.46
CA ARG A 2 -31.23 37.63 39.62
C ARG A 2 -31.25 36.20 40.11
N GLU A 3 -31.92 35.91 41.25
CA GLU A 3 -32.03 34.54 41.79
C GLU A 3 -32.56 33.52 40.78
N GLY A 4 -33.42 33.95 39.84
CA GLY A 4 -33.92 33.10 38.79
C GLY A 4 -32.81 32.64 37.81
N TYR A 5 -31.94 33.58 37.41
CA TYR A 5 -30.82 33.27 36.52
C TYR A 5 -29.81 32.34 37.24
N GLU A 6 -29.54 32.57 38.53
CA GLU A 6 -28.62 31.75 39.32
C GLU A 6 -29.10 30.30 39.44
N LYS A 7 -30.39 30.10 39.70
CA LYS A 7 -31.00 28.76 39.73
C LYS A 7 -30.94 28.06 38.39
N LEU A 8 -31.16 28.81 37.28
CA LEU A 8 -31.06 28.25 35.93
C LEU A 8 -29.63 27.89 35.59
N ILE A 9 -28.65 28.71 35.94
CA ILE A 9 -27.22 28.41 35.75
C ILE A 9 -26.83 27.12 36.49
N ALA A 10 -27.21 27.00 37.77
CA ALA A 10 -26.96 25.81 38.57
C ALA A 10 -27.64 24.56 38.00
N TYR A 11 -28.90 24.67 37.57
CA TYR A 11 -29.65 23.58 36.97
C TYR A 11 -29.00 23.09 35.67
N TYR A 12 -28.61 23.98 34.72
CA TYR A 12 -27.97 23.59 33.49
C TYR A 12 -26.54 23.10 33.66
N LYS A 13 -25.83 23.57 34.70
CA LYS A 13 -24.56 23.01 35.13
C LYS A 13 -24.71 21.55 35.56
N GLN A 14 -25.70 21.24 36.36
CA GLN A 14 -25.98 19.85 36.82
C GLN A 14 -26.41 18.92 35.65
N LYS A 15 -27.16 19.47 34.69
CA LYS A 15 -27.53 18.72 33.44
C LYS A 15 -26.41 18.56 32.42
N GLY A 16 -25.25 19.18 32.60
CA GLY A 16 -24.16 19.16 31.64
C GLY A 16 -24.44 19.92 30.34
N ASN A 17 -25.50 20.72 30.29
CA ASN A 17 -25.84 21.54 29.11
C ASN A 17 -25.08 22.89 29.16
N THR A 18 -23.84 22.84 28.72
CA THR A 18 -22.93 24.00 28.74
C THR A 18 -23.41 25.18 27.88
N LYS A 19 -24.11 24.93 26.78
CA LYS A 19 -24.64 25.98 25.89
C LYS A 19 -25.72 26.83 26.59
N SER A 20 -26.65 26.19 27.24
CA SER A 20 -27.71 26.88 28.00
C SER A 20 -27.15 27.54 29.25
N GLN A 21 -26.21 26.89 29.91
CA GLN A 21 -25.51 27.49 31.09
C GLN A 21 -24.81 28.80 30.70
N LEU A 22 -24.06 28.81 29.59
CA LEU A 22 -23.38 30.00 29.07
C LEU A 22 -24.34 31.11 28.71
N TYR A 23 -25.44 30.77 28.05
CA TYR A 23 -26.50 31.74 27.74
C TYR A 23 -27.03 32.47 28.98
N TYR A 24 -27.34 31.73 30.08
CA TYR A 24 -27.86 32.35 31.31
C TYR A 24 -26.78 33.10 32.07
N ILE A 25 -25.54 32.74 32.02
CA ILE A 25 -24.41 33.54 32.53
C ILE A 25 -24.33 34.88 31.79
N ASP A 26 -24.43 34.89 30.47
CA ASP A 26 -24.44 36.12 29.65
C ASP A 26 -25.61 37.03 30.01
N GLN A 27 -26.81 36.47 30.17
CA GLN A 27 -27.97 37.25 30.60
C GLN A 27 -27.81 37.86 31.98
N LEU A 28 -27.27 37.10 32.95
CA LEU A 28 -26.99 37.58 34.30
C LEU A 28 -25.98 38.75 34.28
N LEU A 29 -24.90 38.62 33.51
CA LEU A 29 -23.89 39.66 33.32
C LEU A 29 -24.45 40.92 32.69
N LYS A 30 -25.39 40.83 31.70
CA LYS A 30 -26.08 41.96 31.14
C LYS A 30 -26.95 42.67 32.14
N VAL A 31 -27.73 41.93 32.94
CA VAL A 31 -28.59 42.51 34.01
C VAL A 31 -27.73 43.19 35.08
N ASP A 32 -26.62 42.60 35.49
CA ASP A 32 -25.70 43.18 36.46
C ASP A 32 -25.03 44.46 35.92
N ASN A 33 -24.72 44.52 34.63
CA ASN A 33 -24.18 45.72 33.99
C ASN A 33 -25.20 46.88 33.91
N ILE A 34 -26.45 46.57 33.61
CA ILE A 34 -27.55 47.57 33.58
C ILE A 34 -27.84 48.09 34.98
N LEU A 35 -27.88 47.22 36.00
CA LEU A 35 -28.07 47.61 37.40
C LEU A 35 -26.91 48.43 37.94
N GLY A 36 -25.69 48.17 37.49
CA GLY A 36 -24.47 48.89 37.89
C GLY A 36 -24.44 50.35 37.46
N GLN A 37 -25.15 50.71 36.38
CA GLN A 37 -25.26 52.10 35.92
C GLN A 37 -26.21 52.95 36.79
N ASN A 38 -27.17 52.33 37.48
CA ASN A 38 -28.27 53.08 38.16
C ASN A 38 -28.23 53.01 39.69
N TYR A 39 -27.47 52.09 40.33
CA TYR A 39 -27.50 51.93 41.78
C TYR A 39 -26.14 51.60 42.40
N LYS A 40 -25.35 52.62 42.73
CA LYS A 40 -24.03 52.45 43.38
C LYS A 40 -24.10 51.71 44.72
N TYR A 41 -25.22 51.75 45.41
CA TYR A 41 -25.46 51.06 46.69
C TYR A 41 -25.76 49.57 46.53
N LEU A 42 -26.56 49.21 45.53
CA LEU A 42 -26.84 47.80 45.22
C LEU A 42 -25.62 47.09 44.64
N LEU A 43 -24.74 47.80 43.94
CA LEU A 43 -23.50 47.25 43.37
C LEU A 43 -22.58 46.74 44.48
N GLN A 44 -22.40 47.45 45.58
CA GLN A 44 -21.56 47.00 46.68
C GLN A 44 -22.08 45.74 47.37
N LYS A 45 -23.39 45.57 47.51
CA LYS A 45 -24.03 44.37 48.06
C LYS A 45 -23.98 43.19 47.09
N VAL A 46 -24.20 43.43 45.82
CA VAL A 46 -24.16 42.45 44.74
C VAL A 46 -22.73 41.95 44.46
N VAL A 47 -21.73 42.85 44.42
CA VAL A 47 -20.32 42.50 44.26
C VAL A 47 -19.79 41.72 45.46
N LYS A 48 -20.33 41.98 46.68
CA LYS A 48 -19.94 41.27 47.90
C LYS A 48 -20.52 39.85 48.02
N GLU A 49 -21.68 39.64 47.39
CA GLU A 49 -22.42 38.37 47.45
C GLU A 49 -22.13 37.44 46.25
N TYR A 50 -21.72 38.03 45.09
CA TYR A 50 -21.36 37.30 43.86
C TYR A 50 -20.07 37.83 43.27
N ASP A 51 -19.06 36.97 43.23
CA ASP A 51 -17.81 37.29 42.57
C ASP A 51 -17.97 37.24 41.05
N THR A 52 -18.22 38.43 40.45
CA THR A 52 -18.31 38.56 39.00
C THR A 52 -17.08 38.04 38.26
N LYS A 53 -15.92 37.98 38.95
CA LYS A 53 -14.70 37.38 38.43
C LYS A 53 -14.85 35.86 38.29
N GLU A 54 -15.52 35.20 39.23
CA GLU A 54 -15.76 33.76 39.18
C GLU A 54 -16.72 33.38 38.03
N LEU A 55 -17.77 34.19 37.83
CA LEU A 55 -18.68 34.02 36.69
C LEU A 55 -17.98 34.24 35.34
N LEU A 56 -17.14 35.29 35.24
CA LEU A 56 -16.34 35.53 34.01
C LEU A 56 -15.34 34.40 33.75
N LYS A 57 -14.69 33.90 34.80
CA LYS A 57 -13.79 32.75 34.71
C LYS A 57 -14.54 31.50 34.25
N SER A 58 -15.68 31.18 34.85
CA SER A 58 -16.51 30.05 34.46
C SER A 58 -16.98 30.15 33.01
N LYS A 59 -17.35 31.35 32.54
CA LYS A 59 -17.69 31.62 31.14
C LYS A 59 -16.53 31.32 30.22
N HIS A 60 -15.35 31.82 30.52
CA HIS A 60 -14.13 31.62 29.73
C HIS A 60 -13.71 30.16 29.67
N ASP A 61 -13.78 29.45 30.79
CA ASP A 61 -13.45 28.02 30.86
C ASP A 61 -14.42 27.17 30.03
N ILE A 62 -15.71 27.52 30.01
CA ILE A 62 -16.72 26.86 29.20
C ILE A 62 -16.47 27.12 27.70
N GLU A 63 -16.21 28.37 27.32
CA GLU A 63 -15.91 28.74 25.93
C GLU A 63 -14.66 28.01 25.41
N ASN A 64 -13.59 28.00 26.18
CA ASN A 64 -12.35 27.30 25.84
C ASN A 64 -12.57 25.78 25.68
N THR A 65 -13.34 25.18 26.59
CA THR A 65 -13.65 23.74 26.51
C THR A 65 -14.50 23.43 25.26
N MET A 66 -15.45 24.27 24.93
CA MET A 66 -16.27 24.09 23.71
C MET A 66 -15.45 24.23 22.44
N THR A 67 -14.59 25.26 22.35
CA THR A 67 -13.72 25.46 21.18
C THR A 67 -12.74 24.30 21.01
N PHE A 68 -12.15 23.82 22.09
CA PHE A 68 -11.27 22.65 22.04
C PHE A 68 -12.01 21.40 21.53
N ARG A 69 -13.21 21.12 22.06
CA ARG A 69 -14.02 19.95 21.63
C ARG A 69 -14.43 20.04 20.14
N THR A 70 -14.74 21.23 19.66
CA THR A 70 -15.09 21.43 18.23
C THR A 70 -13.87 21.23 17.32
N ILE A 71 -12.71 21.78 17.69
CA ILE A 71 -11.46 21.60 16.93
C ILE A 71 -11.10 20.10 16.85
N VAL A 72 -11.16 19.39 17.97
CA VAL A 72 -10.91 17.93 18.00
C VAL A 72 -11.91 17.18 17.14
N GLY A 73 -13.20 17.54 17.20
CA GLY A 73 -14.25 16.94 16.39
C GLY A 73 -13.99 17.12 14.88
N PHE A 74 -13.66 18.31 14.44
CA PHE A 74 -13.30 18.56 13.02
C PHE A 74 -12.02 17.84 12.60
N GLY A 75 -11.03 17.75 13.50
CA GLY A 75 -9.81 16.98 13.26
C GLY A 75 -10.10 15.50 12.98
N VAL A 76 -10.93 14.87 13.82
CA VAL A 76 -11.32 13.46 13.63
C VAL A 76 -12.09 13.25 12.31
N ILE A 77 -13.04 14.13 12.01
CA ILE A 77 -13.80 14.06 10.75
C ILE A 77 -12.87 14.20 9.53
N SER A 78 -11.93 15.14 9.58
CA SER A 78 -10.95 15.34 8.50
C SER A 78 -10.10 14.08 8.27
N ILE A 79 -9.64 13.42 9.32
CA ILE A 79 -8.89 12.17 9.24
C ILE A 79 -9.74 11.07 8.62
N LEU A 80 -11.00 10.93 9.02
CA LEU A 80 -11.91 9.93 8.45
C LEU A 80 -12.14 10.16 6.95
N ILE A 81 -12.35 11.41 6.53
CA ILE A 81 -12.49 11.76 5.10
C ILE A 81 -11.21 11.41 4.32
N ALA A 82 -10.03 11.70 4.89
CA ALA A 82 -8.75 11.36 4.27
C ALA A 82 -8.58 9.84 4.11
N ILE A 83 -8.96 9.04 5.12
CA ILE A 83 -8.93 7.58 5.05
C ILE A 83 -9.88 7.05 3.97
N ILE A 84 -11.12 7.58 3.91
CA ILE A 84 -12.10 7.19 2.89
C ILE A 84 -11.57 7.53 1.49
N GLY A 85 -11.05 8.73 1.29
CA GLY A 85 -10.44 9.16 0.03
C GLY A 85 -9.27 8.26 -0.39
N PHE A 86 -8.41 7.88 0.56
CA PHE A 86 -7.31 6.94 0.31
C PHE A 86 -7.81 5.54 -0.10
N LEU A 87 -8.84 5.02 0.57
CA LEU A 87 -9.44 3.73 0.23
C LEU A 87 -10.08 3.74 -1.16
N ILE A 88 -10.79 4.80 -1.51
CA ILE A 88 -11.38 5.01 -2.84
C ILE A 88 -10.26 5.07 -3.89
N TYR A 89 -9.23 5.88 -3.67
CA TYR A 89 -8.08 5.97 -4.58
C TYR A 89 -7.41 4.60 -4.81
N LYS A 90 -7.15 3.87 -3.72
CA LYS A 90 -6.58 2.51 -3.79
C LYS A 90 -7.48 1.55 -4.56
N HIS A 91 -8.80 1.64 -4.36
CA HIS A 91 -9.77 0.81 -5.09
C HIS A 91 -9.72 1.08 -6.60
N PHE A 92 -9.74 2.34 -7.03
CA PHE A 92 -9.65 2.71 -8.44
C PHE A 92 -8.31 2.34 -9.06
N LYS A 93 -7.20 2.56 -8.35
CA LYS A 93 -5.87 2.13 -8.80
C LYS A 93 -5.82 0.62 -9.06
N ASN A 94 -6.27 -0.18 -8.10
CA ASN A 94 -6.27 -1.64 -8.24
C ASN A 94 -7.17 -2.11 -9.40
N LYS A 95 -8.30 -1.43 -9.64
CA LYS A 95 -9.18 -1.73 -10.78
C LYS A 95 -8.47 -1.46 -12.11
N ARG A 96 -7.82 -0.31 -12.26
CA ARG A 96 -7.05 0.01 -13.48
C ARG A 96 -5.96 -1.02 -13.76
N LEU A 97 -5.20 -1.42 -12.73
CA LEU A 97 -4.17 -2.44 -12.85
C LEU A 97 -4.75 -3.80 -13.27
N PHE A 98 -5.89 -4.18 -12.73
CA PHE A 98 -6.58 -5.41 -13.14
C PHE A 98 -6.96 -5.36 -14.62
N ASP A 99 -7.58 -4.26 -15.08
CA ASP A 99 -8.01 -4.08 -16.47
C ASP A 99 -6.80 -4.09 -17.43
N GLU A 100 -5.68 -3.52 -17.02
CA GLU A 100 -4.42 -3.57 -17.77
C GLU A 100 -3.88 -4.99 -17.90
N ILE A 101 -3.84 -5.77 -16.80
CA ILE A 101 -3.40 -7.16 -16.82
C ILE A 101 -4.33 -8.00 -17.71
N MET A 102 -5.63 -7.72 -17.69
CA MET A 102 -6.59 -8.43 -18.55
C MET A 102 -6.38 -8.16 -20.03
N LYS A 103 -6.00 -6.93 -20.40
CA LYS A 103 -5.71 -6.54 -21.80
C LYS A 103 -4.33 -7.01 -22.28
N ARG A 104 -3.41 -7.26 -21.34
CA ARG A 104 -2.05 -7.72 -21.68
C ARG A 104 -2.11 -9.10 -22.29
N ASP A 105 -1.59 -9.20 -23.51
CA ASP A 105 -1.39 -10.49 -24.16
C ASP A 105 -0.17 -11.19 -23.54
N THR A 106 -0.43 -12.21 -22.72
CA THR A 106 0.60 -12.95 -21.98
C THR A 106 1.35 -13.94 -22.89
N SER A 107 0.93 -14.10 -24.13
CA SER A 107 1.55 -15.02 -25.10
C SER A 107 2.83 -14.44 -25.74
N LYS A 108 3.10 -13.14 -25.59
CA LYS A 108 4.36 -12.52 -26.05
C LYS A 108 5.21 -12.16 -24.84
N PRO A 109 6.52 -12.50 -24.82
CA PRO A 109 7.44 -12.01 -23.78
C PRO A 109 7.42 -10.48 -23.83
N ALA A 110 7.02 -9.85 -22.74
CA ALA A 110 6.89 -8.41 -22.64
C ALA A 110 8.26 -7.74 -22.77
N ILE A 111 8.53 -7.15 -23.92
CA ILE A 111 9.53 -6.09 -24.05
C ILE A 111 8.88 -4.86 -23.40
N THR A 112 9.02 -4.70 -22.12
CA THR A 112 8.55 -3.51 -21.42
C THR A 112 9.75 -2.61 -21.18
N GLU A 113 9.81 -1.52 -21.94
CA GLU A 113 10.61 -0.36 -21.58
C GLU A 113 10.05 0.21 -20.28
N ILE A 114 10.56 -0.27 -19.16
CA ILE A 114 10.39 0.36 -17.87
C ILE A 114 11.79 0.63 -17.36
N SER A 115 12.12 1.90 -17.20
CA SER A 115 13.29 2.39 -16.48
C SER A 115 13.32 1.73 -15.10
N ILE A 116 14.27 0.82 -14.89
CA ILE A 116 14.44 0.13 -13.62
C ILE A 116 15.59 0.82 -12.89
N GLU A 117 15.25 1.54 -11.82
CA GLU A 117 16.23 1.78 -10.76
C GLU A 117 16.66 0.42 -10.18
N PRO A 118 17.95 0.21 -9.93
CA PRO A 118 18.45 -1.07 -9.41
C PRO A 118 17.89 -1.33 -8.01
N SER A 119 17.16 -2.41 -7.88
CA SER A 119 16.66 -2.93 -6.59
C SER A 119 17.84 -3.41 -5.72
N PRO A 120 17.87 -3.08 -4.42
CA PRO A 120 18.97 -3.47 -3.51
C PRO A 120 18.84 -4.92 -3.01
N PHE A 121 18.67 -5.89 -3.92
CA PHE A 121 18.48 -7.30 -3.55
C PHE A 121 19.61 -8.24 -3.97
N GLU A 122 20.85 -7.76 -4.10
CA GLU A 122 22.00 -8.60 -4.46
C GLU A 122 22.80 -9.17 -3.27
N GLU A 123 22.36 -9.01 -2.02
CA GLU A 123 23.24 -9.29 -0.87
C GLU A 123 22.85 -10.43 0.07
N ILE A 124 22.01 -11.41 -0.33
CA ILE A 124 21.74 -12.58 0.52
C ILE A 124 21.79 -13.91 -0.27
N VAL A 125 22.87 -14.22 -0.94
CA VAL A 125 23.22 -15.61 -1.31
C VAL A 125 24.74 -15.73 -1.52
N ASN A 126 25.53 -15.44 -0.52
CA ASN A 126 26.90 -15.93 -0.45
C ASN A 126 27.28 -16.19 1.01
N ASN A 127 26.93 -17.35 1.51
CA ASN A 127 27.66 -18.01 2.57
C ASN A 127 27.35 -19.50 2.50
N GLU A 128 28.20 -20.24 1.84
CA GLU A 128 28.67 -21.57 2.24
C GLU A 128 29.88 -21.92 1.40
N THR A 129 31.04 -21.81 2.06
CA THR A 129 32.16 -22.74 2.18
C THR A 129 32.75 -23.32 0.87
N THR A 130 34.00 -23.28 0.53
CA THR A 130 35.21 -23.63 1.25
C THR A 130 36.43 -23.45 0.31
N GLU A 131 37.43 -22.81 0.82
CA GLU A 131 38.90 -23.08 0.67
C GLU A 131 39.51 -23.58 -0.64
N THR A 132 40.48 -22.88 -1.02
CA THR A 132 41.88 -23.17 -1.28
C THR A 132 42.40 -22.94 -2.70
N SER A 133 43.40 -22.10 -2.66
CA SER A 133 44.66 -21.98 -3.42
C SER A 133 44.71 -20.97 -4.58
N SER A 134 45.34 -19.90 -4.23
CA SER A 134 46.41 -19.16 -4.93
C SER A 134 46.67 -19.46 -6.41
N SER A 135 46.46 -18.42 -7.25
CA SER A 135 47.57 -17.82 -8.01
C SER A 135 47.13 -16.51 -8.65
N GLU A 136 47.96 -15.51 -8.39
CA GLU A 136 47.98 -14.25 -9.13
C GLU A 136 48.04 -14.47 -10.63
N ASN A 137 47.22 -13.79 -11.43
CA ASN A 137 47.71 -13.00 -12.53
C ASN A 137 46.58 -12.33 -13.33
N ALA A 138 46.73 -11.00 -13.45
CA ALA A 138 46.42 -10.17 -14.59
C ALA A 138 44.93 -9.96 -14.97
N ASP A 139 44.43 -8.89 -14.44
CA ASP A 139 43.56 -7.92 -15.10
C ASP A 139 43.76 -7.92 -16.65
N LYS A 140 42.86 -8.62 -17.34
CA LYS A 140 42.56 -8.41 -18.75
C LYS A 140 41.06 -8.50 -18.91
N GLN A 141 40.43 -7.34 -18.91
CA GLN A 141 39.05 -7.08 -19.30
C GLN A 141 38.85 -7.49 -20.78
N TYR A 142 38.66 -8.81 -21.00
CA TYR A 142 38.16 -9.33 -22.28
C TYR A 142 36.65 -9.15 -22.31
N THR A 143 36.17 -8.07 -22.91
CA THR A 143 34.85 -7.98 -23.50
C THR A 143 34.79 -8.94 -24.68
N GLN A 144 34.67 -10.24 -24.39
CA GLN A 144 34.42 -11.23 -25.42
C GLN A 144 33.02 -11.03 -25.96
N GLU A 145 32.92 -10.39 -27.12
CA GLU A 145 31.69 -10.34 -27.90
C GLU A 145 31.29 -11.76 -28.25
N ILE A 146 30.01 -12.12 -28.01
CA ILE A 146 29.49 -13.43 -28.35
C ILE A 146 29.37 -13.48 -29.87
N SER A 147 29.98 -14.50 -30.51
CA SER A 147 29.84 -14.70 -31.96
C SER A 147 28.35 -14.74 -32.36
N PRO A 148 27.94 -14.07 -33.43
CA PRO A 148 26.54 -14.03 -33.88
C PRO A 148 25.91 -15.42 -34.05
N ASP A 149 26.68 -16.41 -34.50
CA ASP A 149 26.19 -17.78 -34.65
C ASP A 149 25.87 -18.45 -33.31
N ILE A 150 26.73 -18.24 -32.31
CA ILE A 150 26.49 -18.76 -30.95
C ILE A 150 25.27 -18.05 -30.31
N GLU A 151 25.16 -16.75 -30.50
CA GLU A 151 24.04 -15.93 -29.99
C GLU A 151 22.70 -16.46 -30.61
N THR A 152 22.64 -16.64 -31.88
CA THR A 152 21.45 -17.15 -32.59
C THR A 152 21.11 -18.58 -32.13
N GLY A 153 22.11 -19.43 -31.94
CA GLY A 153 21.93 -20.79 -31.40
C GLY A 153 21.33 -20.81 -30.01
N ILE A 154 21.79 -19.92 -29.12
CA ILE A 154 21.26 -19.80 -27.74
C ILE A 154 19.85 -19.20 -27.76
N LEU A 155 19.55 -18.22 -28.62
CA LEU A 155 18.20 -17.65 -28.75
C LEU A 155 17.17 -18.69 -29.18
N LYS A 156 17.47 -19.55 -30.15
CA LYS A 156 16.58 -20.67 -30.53
C LYS A 156 16.31 -21.64 -29.38
N LYS A 157 17.33 -21.92 -28.56
CA LYS A 157 17.15 -22.76 -27.36
C LYS A 157 16.35 -22.04 -26.27
N LEU A 158 16.50 -20.72 -26.15
CA LEU A 158 15.72 -19.88 -25.23
C LEU A 158 14.22 -19.90 -25.60
N GLU A 159 13.89 -19.78 -26.89
CA GLU A 159 12.51 -19.93 -27.37
C GLU A 159 11.95 -21.32 -27.03
N LYS A 160 12.75 -22.37 -27.24
CA LYS A 160 12.36 -23.72 -26.85
C LYS A 160 12.16 -23.86 -25.34
N PHE A 161 12.98 -23.21 -24.53
CA PHE A 161 12.83 -23.15 -23.07
C PHE A 161 11.51 -22.51 -22.66
N GLU A 162 11.13 -21.40 -23.29
CA GLU A 162 9.85 -20.72 -23.08
C GLU A 162 8.67 -21.62 -23.47
N GLN A 163 8.71 -22.21 -24.68
CA GLN A 163 7.64 -23.06 -25.22
C GLN A 163 7.44 -24.36 -24.41
N SER A 164 8.51 -24.99 -23.97
CA SER A 164 8.47 -26.24 -23.19
C SER A 164 8.05 -26.01 -21.73
N LYS A 165 7.86 -24.76 -21.30
CA LYS A 165 7.55 -24.39 -19.93
C LYS A 165 8.54 -24.91 -18.88
N LYS A 166 9.77 -25.13 -19.30
CA LYS A 166 10.83 -25.65 -18.44
C LYS A 166 11.13 -24.74 -17.24
N TYR A 167 10.81 -23.45 -17.36
CA TYR A 167 10.90 -22.48 -16.28
C TYR A 167 9.99 -22.77 -15.08
N LEU A 168 8.96 -23.62 -15.23
CA LEU A 168 8.07 -24.03 -14.13
C LEU A 168 8.70 -25.08 -13.20
N GLU A 169 9.84 -25.65 -13.55
CA GLU A 169 10.52 -26.55 -12.64
C GLU A 169 10.83 -25.86 -11.32
N LYS A 170 10.60 -26.61 -10.24
CA LYS A 170 10.92 -26.13 -8.90
C LYS A 170 12.41 -25.82 -8.81
N ASP A 171 12.74 -24.70 -8.19
CA ASP A 171 14.13 -24.26 -8.01
C ASP A 171 14.90 -24.09 -9.33
N MET A 172 14.24 -23.60 -10.39
CA MET A 172 14.91 -23.22 -11.62
C MET A 172 15.90 -22.08 -11.35
N THR A 173 17.19 -22.38 -11.51
CA THR A 173 18.29 -21.46 -11.28
C THR A 173 18.96 -21.05 -12.60
N LEU A 174 19.79 -19.99 -12.55
CA LEU A 174 20.65 -19.60 -13.67
C LEU A 174 21.52 -20.78 -14.16
N SER A 175 22.08 -21.57 -13.23
CA SER A 175 22.91 -22.74 -13.61
C SER A 175 22.10 -23.82 -14.33
N LYS A 176 20.91 -24.17 -13.86
CA LYS A 176 20.03 -25.12 -14.54
C LYS A 176 19.61 -24.63 -15.93
N MET A 177 19.33 -23.33 -16.04
CA MET A 177 19.02 -22.71 -17.32
C MET A 177 20.22 -22.77 -18.27
N ALA A 178 21.44 -22.49 -17.81
CA ALA A 178 22.64 -22.58 -18.60
C ALA A 178 22.88 -24.02 -19.14
N VAL A 179 22.65 -25.03 -18.31
CA VAL A 179 22.69 -26.43 -18.73
C VAL A 179 21.67 -26.73 -19.81
N PHE A 180 20.41 -26.29 -19.66
CA PHE A 180 19.35 -26.49 -20.67
C PHE A 180 19.71 -25.82 -21.99
N LEU A 181 20.25 -24.60 -21.95
CA LEU A 181 20.66 -23.84 -23.12
C LEU A 181 21.99 -24.36 -23.72
N ASN A 182 22.63 -25.33 -23.08
CA ASN A 182 23.94 -25.88 -23.42
C ASN A 182 24.98 -24.76 -23.61
N THR A 183 25.13 -23.94 -22.58
CA THR A 183 26.05 -22.80 -22.56
C THR A 183 26.46 -22.48 -21.11
N ASN A 184 27.26 -21.44 -20.90
CA ASN A 184 27.68 -21.03 -19.56
C ASN A 184 26.76 -19.92 -19.01
N THR A 185 26.82 -19.71 -17.72
CA THR A 185 25.99 -18.73 -17.00
C THR A 185 26.27 -17.28 -17.46
N LYS A 186 27.50 -16.95 -17.83
CA LYS A 186 27.87 -15.61 -18.35
C LYS A 186 27.16 -15.29 -19.66
N TYR A 187 27.11 -16.25 -20.58
CA TYR A 187 26.39 -16.08 -21.85
C TYR A 187 24.89 -15.98 -21.63
N VAL A 188 24.30 -16.81 -20.77
CA VAL A 188 22.88 -16.72 -20.43
C VAL A 188 22.54 -15.33 -19.92
N THR A 189 23.28 -14.83 -18.91
CA THR A 189 23.05 -13.50 -18.33
C THR A 189 23.18 -12.40 -19.40
N LYS A 190 24.23 -12.44 -20.22
CA LYS A 190 24.47 -11.42 -21.27
C LYS A 190 23.37 -11.42 -22.33
N ILE A 191 22.94 -12.61 -22.78
CA ILE A 191 21.90 -12.75 -23.81
C ILE A 191 20.53 -12.31 -23.27
N ILE A 192 20.17 -12.69 -22.05
CA ILE A 192 18.91 -12.29 -21.45
C ILE A 192 18.91 -10.77 -21.21
N ALA A 193 19.98 -10.21 -20.70
CA ALA A 193 20.10 -8.74 -20.55
C ALA A 193 19.97 -8.02 -21.89
N LYS A 194 20.65 -8.51 -22.94
CA LYS A 194 20.61 -7.92 -24.29
C LYS A 194 19.26 -8.02 -24.97
N HIS A 195 18.61 -9.21 -24.93
CA HIS A 195 17.40 -9.49 -25.72
C HIS A 195 16.10 -9.41 -24.92
N ARG A 196 16.14 -9.39 -23.61
CA ARG A 196 14.98 -9.29 -22.72
C ARG A 196 15.04 -8.09 -21.78
N GLY A 197 16.17 -7.36 -21.71
CA GLY A 197 16.36 -6.14 -20.90
C GLY A 197 16.26 -6.37 -19.40
N LYS A 198 16.51 -7.61 -18.93
CA LYS A 198 16.27 -8.00 -17.54
C LYS A 198 17.36 -8.92 -17.01
N GLY A 199 17.48 -9.00 -15.67
CA GLY A 199 18.25 -10.04 -15.03
C GLY A 199 17.64 -11.43 -15.25
N THR A 200 18.45 -12.48 -15.21
CA THR A 200 17.97 -13.85 -15.49
C THR A 200 16.92 -14.33 -14.50
N ILE A 201 17.07 -14.00 -13.20
CA ILE A 201 16.12 -14.39 -12.17
C ILE A 201 14.78 -13.66 -12.38
N ASP A 202 14.83 -12.38 -12.70
CA ASP A 202 13.64 -11.57 -13.01
C ASP A 202 12.91 -12.13 -14.24
N TYR A 203 13.65 -12.47 -15.27
CA TYR A 203 13.09 -13.06 -16.48
C TYR A 203 12.37 -14.39 -16.20
N ILE A 204 12.98 -15.31 -15.43
CA ILE A 204 12.34 -16.57 -15.04
C ILE A 204 11.08 -16.29 -14.20
N THR A 205 11.17 -15.34 -13.27
CA THR A 205 10.04 -14.93 -12.41
C THR A 205 8.89 -14.37 -13.23
N ASP A 206 9.19 -13.56 -14.25
CA ASP A 206 8.17 -13.00 -15.15
C ASP A 206 7.46 -14.12 -15.94
N LEU A 207 8.21 -15.08 -16.44
CA LEU A 207 7.62 -16.24 -17.15
C LEU A 207 6.67 -17.03 -16.22
N LYS A 208 7.08 -17.29 -14.99
CA LYS A 208 6.28 -18.00 -13.99
C LYS A 208 4.99 -17.22 -13.64
N ILE A 209 5.08 -15.91 -13.45
CA ILE A 209 3.91 -15.07 -13.12
C ILE A 209 2.98 -14.95 -14.31
N ASN A 210 3.51 -14.76 -15.53
CA ASN A 210 2.70 -14.72 -16.75
C ASN A 210 1.95 -16.04 -16.97
N TYR A 211 2.58 -17.17 -16.72
CA TYR A 211 1.92 -18.49 -16.78
C TYR A 211 0.74 -18.57 -15.79
N ILE A 212 0.92 -18.15 -14.55
CA ILE A 212 -0.19 -18.13 -13.58
C ILE A 212 -1.34 -17.23 -14.03
N ILE A 213 -1.04 -16.04 -14.54
CA ILE A 213 -2.07 -15.14 -15.08
C ILE A 213 -2.82 -15.81 -16.23
N GLU A 214 -2.11 -16.49 -17.12
CA GLU A 214 -2.69 -17.18 -18.27
C GLU A 214 -3.66 -18.29 -17.83
N ILE A 215 -3.23 -19.20 -16.94
CA ILE A 215 -4.10 -20.29 -16.46
C ILE A 215 -5.30 -19.79 -15.65
N LEU A 216 -5.13 -18.73 -14.86
CA LEU A 216 -6.24 -18.09 -14.14
C LEU A 216 -7.25 -17.41 -15.07
N LYS A 217 -6.79 -16.86 -16.23
CA LYS A 217 -7.68 -16.31 -17.25
C LYS A 217 -8.43 -17.42 -18.00
N LYS A 218 -7.72 -18.46 -18.43
CA LYS A 218 -8.27 -19.52 -19.29
C LYS A 218 -9.13 -20.53 -18.54
N GLU A 219 -8.70 -20.94 -17.34
CA GLU A 219 -9.31 -22.07 -16.64
C GLU A 219 -9.85 -21.67 -15.27
N THR A 220 -11.16 -21.82 -15.08
CA THR A 220 -11.86 -21.47 -13.84
C THR A 220 -11.44 -22.32 -12.65
N LYS A 221 -11.00 -23.56 -12.86
CA LYS A 221 -10.56 -24.45 -11.78
C LYS A 221 -9.44 -23.85 -10.94
N TYR A 222 -8.45 -23.19 -11.57
CA TYR A 222 -7.31 -22.61 -10.88
C TYR A 222 -7.69 -21.42 -9.98
N ARG A 223 -8.83 -20.78 -10.23
CA ARG A 223 -9.34 -19.69 -9.40
C ARG A 223 -9.78 -20.17 -8.00
N ASN A 224 -9.92 -21.49 -7.80
CA ASN A 224 -10.25 -22.11 -6.51
C ASN A 224 -9.03 -22.68 -5.79
N TYR A 225 -7.85 -22.62 -6.41
CA TYR A 225 -6.62 -23.09 -5.79
C TYR A 225 -6.17 -22.14 -4.68
N THR A 226 -5.52 -22.71 -3.67
CA THR A 226 -4.83 -21.92 -2.64
C THR A 226 -3.61 -21.22 -3.26
N HIS A 227 -3.13 -20.15 -2.64
CA HIS A 227 -1.90 -19.48 -3.07
C HIS A 227 -0.69 -20.43 -3.01
N LYS A 228 -0.72 -21.40 -2.08
CA LYS A 228 0.31 -22.44 -2.00
C LYS A 228 0.29 -23.30 -3.26
N ALA A 229 -0.87 -23.82 -3.63
CA ALA A 229 -1.03 -24.65 -4.83
C ALA A 229 -0.68 -23.88 -6.11
N LEU A 230 -1.07 -22.62 -6.25
CA LEU A 230 -0.68 -21.77 -7.38
C LEU A 230 0.83 -21.50 -7.43
N GLY A 231 1.45 -21.29 -6.28
CA GLY A 231 2.91 -21.13 -6.19
C GLY A 231 3.66 -22.38 -6.60
N GLU A 232 3.21 -23.55 -6.14
CA GLU A 232 3.75 -24.86 -6.52
C GLU A 232 3.56 -25.15 -8.01
N GLU A 233 2.40 -24.85 -8.58
CA GLU A 233 2.11 -24.96 -10.01
C GLU A 233 3.07 -24.13 -10.88
N ALA A 234 3.44 -22.94 -10.40
CA ALA A 234 4.43 -22.09 -11.07
C ALA A 234 5.89 -22.41 -10.70
N GLY A 235 6.13 -23.43 -9.88
CA GLY A 235 7.48 -23.83 -9.47
C GLY A 235 8.17 -22.82 -8.53
N PHE A 236 7.42 -22.10 -7.71
CA PHE A 236 8.01 -21.30 -6.64
C PHE A 236 8.35 -22.15 -5.43
N GLY A 237 9.48 -21.87 -4.78
CA GLY A 237 9.90 -22.58 -3.58
C GLY A 237 9.04 -22.30 -2.34
N SER A 238 8.31 -21.16 -2.31
CA SER A 238 7.41 -20.81 -1.20
C SER A 238 6.23 -19.96 -1.65
N THR A 239 5.12 -20.06 -0.91
CA THR A 239 3.92 -19.22 -1.10
C THR A 239 4.23 -17.74 -0.94
N GLN A 240 5.14 -17.38 -0.02
CA GLN A 240 5.54 -16.01 0.23
C GLN A 240 6.26 -15.42 -0.99
N ASN A 241 7.20 -16.16 -1.59
CA ASN A 241 7.91 -15.72 -2.79
C ASN A 241 6.94 -15.54 -3.96
N PHE A 242 6.01 -16.47 -4.15
CA PHE A 242 4.96 -16.35 -5.16
C PHE A 242 4.11 -15.08 -4.98
N THR A 243 3.55 -14.87 -3.78
CA THR A 243 2.64 -13.73 -3.53
C THR A 243 3.36 -12.39 -3.64
N ARG A 244 4.63 -12.32 -3.21
CA ARG A 244 5.48 -11.14 -3.36
C ARG A 244 5.76 -10.86 -4.82
N ALA A 245 6.28 -11.84 -5.57
CA ALA A 245 6.59 -11.70 -6.98
C ALA A 245 5.35 -11.31 -7.80
N PHE A 246 4.19 -11.93 -7.55
CA PHE A 246 2.95 -11.58 -8.22
C PHE A 246 2.56 -10.12 -8.00
N LYS A 247 2.64 -9.64 -6.73
CA LYS A 247 2.31 -8.27 -6.38
C LYS A 247 3.30 -7.26 -6.95
N GLU A 248 4.60 -7.55 -6.92
CA GLU A 248 5.65 -6.69 -7.47
C GLU A 248 5.50 -6.51 -8.99
N ARG A 249 5.19 -7.59 -9.72
CA ARG A 249 5.04 -7.55 -11.18
C ARG A 249 3.72 -6.93 -11.67
N ASN A 250 2.66 -7.03 -10.87
CA ASN A 250 1.31 -6.64 -11.28
C ASN A 250 0.72 -5.48 -10.47
N GLY A 251 1.37 -5.05 -9.40
CA GLY A 251 0.89 -3.98 -8.51
C GLY A 251 -0.32 -4.38 -7.64
N ILE A 252 -0.93 -5.56 -7.88
CA ILE A 252 -2.08 -6.10 -7.15
C ILE A 252 -1.79 -7.50 -6.61
N SER A 253 -2.47 -7.88 -5.52
CA SER A 253 -2.29 -9.22 -4.93
C SER A 253 -2.97 -10.30 -5.74
N PRO A 254 -2.50 -11.58 -5.67
CA PRO A 254 -3.18 -12.72 -6.27
C PRO A 254 -4.64 -12.84 -5.81
N THR A 255 -4.91 -12.61 -4.52
CA THR A 255 -6.26 -12.63 -3.94
C THR A 255 -7.20 -11.66 -4.65
N TYR A 256 -6.75 -10.40 -4.83
CA TYR A 256 -7.56 -9.38 -5.50
C TYR A 256 -7.80 -9.74 -6.98
N PHE A 257 -6.78 -10.23 -7.66
CA PHE A 257 -6.87 -10.63 -9.06
C PHE A 257 -7.89 -11.77 -9.25
N ILE A 258 -7.80 -12.84 -8.44
CA ILE A 258 -8.72 -13.98 -8.47
C ILE A 258 -10.14 -13.55 -8.12
N TYR A 259 -10.32 -12.71 -7.09
CA TYR A 259 -11.64 -12.17 -6.71
C TYR A 259 -12.29 -11.43 -7.89
N LYS A 260 -11.55 -10.58 -8.58
CA LYS A 260 -12.05 -9.83 -9.75
C LYS A 260 -12.40 -10.75 -10.92
N LEU A 261 -11.60 -11.79 -11.19
CA LEU A 261 -11.91 -12.79 -12.22
C LEU A 261 -13.19 -13.57 -11.91
N LYS A 262 -13.43 -13.93 -10.64
CA LYS A 262 -14.66 -14.60 -10.23
C LYS A 262 -15.86 -13.68 -10.42
N LYS A 263 -15.76 -12.42 -9.98
CA LYS A 263 -16.82 -11.43 -10.11
C LYS A 263 -17.19 -11.14 -11.56
N SER A 264 -16.21 -10.93 -12.43
CA SER A 264 -16.43 -10.68 -13.86
C SER A 264 -17.05 -11.89 -14.59
N ALA A 265 -16.81 -13.10 -14.12
CA ALA A 265 -17.45 -14.30 -14.67
C ALA A 265 -18.95 -14.36 -14.29
N THR A 266 -19.29 -14.00 -13.06
CA THR A 266 -20.69 -13.98 -12.57
C THR A 266 -21.52 -12.88 -13.30
N GLU A 267 -20.91 -11.70 -13.54
CA GLU A 267 -21.57 -10.59 -14.25
C GLU A 267 -21.82 -10.86 -15.74
N LYS A 268 -21.12 -11.81 -16.35
CA LYS A 268 -21.35 -12.25 -17.75
C LYS A 268 -22.35 -13.38 -17.87
N SER A 269 -22.70 -14.03 -16.75
CA SER A 269 -23.62 -15.15 -16.71
C SER A 269 -25.06 -14.75 -16.36
N ASN A 270 -25.26 -13.50 -15.94
CA ASN A 270 -26.55 -12.85 -15.75
C ASN A 270 -26.84 -11.89 -16.92
#